data_e4e9ecfbbda86b2fa00dabd18681befa
#
_entry.id   e4e9ecfbbda86b2fa00dabd18681befa
#
_cell.length_a   1.000
_cell.length_b   1.000
_cell.length_c   1.000
_cell.angle_alpha   90.00
_cell.angle_beta   90.00
_cell.angle_gamma   90.00
#
_symmetry.space_group_name_H-M   'P 1'
#
loop_
_entity.id
_entity.type
_entity.pdbx_description
1 polymer ?
#
loop_
_entity_poly.entity_id
_entity_poly.type
_entity_poly.pdbx_seq_one_letter_code
_entity_poly.pdbx_strand_id
1 'polypeptide(L)'
;NFSGNAMSVRNKDKVANLTYSDTAKAYIACQLELEYAMQDLLQRLENAGIADRTLIVLAPDHVPYSYMSDGNNIVEEIKGTSLDEIESYRNTLIIYSPSMQQPVEVDKYCCSVDILPTVSNLMGWDYDSRMMVGQDILSDSEQFVMFPGLSFITDKCIYNKKQDKITSLTGEEISQDYISQMSKKAYNWYTISDLLYS
;
A
#
# COMPACT_ATOMS: atom_id res chain seq x y z
N ASN A 1 -16.57 17.02 -3.20
CA ASN A 1 -17.84 17.70 -3.04
C ASN A 1 -18.65 17.08 -1.90
N PHE A 2 -19.05 17.91 -0.91
CA PHE A 2 -19.80 17.47 0.25
C PHE A 2 -21.23 17.00 -0.04
N SER A 3 -21.77 17.28 -1.21
CA SER A 3 -23.20 17.12 -1.53
C SER A 3 -23.68 15.70 -1.78
N GLY A 4 -22.83 14.70 -1.75
CA GLY A 4 -23.22 13.32 -2.10
C GLY A 4 -22.96 12.27 -1.02
N ASN A 5 -22.30 12.60 0.08
CA ASN A 5 -21.88 11.63 1.08
C ASN A 5 -22.18 12.12 2.50
N ALA A 6 -23.04 11.39 3.21
CA ALA A 6 -23.44 11.73 4.58
C ALA A 6 -22.26 11.81 5.56
N MET A 7 -21.21 11.01 5.35
CA MET A 7 -20.01 11.00 6.21
C MET A 7 -19.21 12.28 6.04
N SER A 8 -19.02 12.74 4.79
CA SER A 8 -18.33 14.01 4.55
C SER A 8 -19.07 15.20 5.12
N VAL A 9 -20.41 15.22 5.03
CA VAL A 9 -21.25 16.29 5.59
C VAL A 9 -21.14 16.32 7.11
N ARG A 10 -21.16 15.17 7.78
CA ARG A 10 -21.03 15.05 9.24
C ARG A 10 -19.74 15.67 9.78
N ASN A 11 -18.64 15.49 9.05
CA ASN A 11 -17.31 15.94 9.46
C ASN A 11 -16.86 17.25 8.80
N LYS A 12 -17.76 17.95 8.07
CA LYS A 12 -17.44 19.15 7.29
C LYS A 12 -16.73 20.23 8.12
N ASP A 13 -17.19 20.48 9.32
CA ASP A 13 -16.65 21.54 10.18
C ASP A 13 -15.21 21.23 10.63
N LYS A 14 -14.86 19.94 10.76
CA LYS A 14 -13.51 19.51 11.16
C LYS A 14 -12.45 19.76 10.11
N VAL A 15 -12.84 19.83 8.84
CA VAL A 15 -11.94 20.07 7.71
C VAL A 15 -12.07 21.49 7.13
N ALA A 16 -12.92 22.34 7.74
CA ALA A 16 -13.24 23.68 7.21
C ALA A 16 -11.99 24.56 7.03
N ASN A 17 -11.05 24.49 7.96
CA ASN A 17 -9.84 25.32 7.99
C ASN A 17 -8.70 24.79 7.10
N LEU A 18 -8.86 23.63 6.45
CA LEU A 18 -7.86 23.11 5.52
C LEU A 18 -7.85 23.94 4.23
N THR A 19 -6.67 24.11 3.65
CA THR A 19 -6.45 24.92 2.45
C THR A 19 -6.60 24.12 1.14
N TYR A 20 -7.38 23.05 1.15
CA TYR A 20 -7.63 22.18 0.00
C TYR A 20 -8.95 22.51 -0.70
N SER A 21 -9.14 21.98 -1.90
CA SER A 21 -10.40 22.02 -2.62
C SER A 21 -11.54 21.38 -1.81
N ASP A 22 -12.78 21.71 -2.12
CA ASP A 22 -13.94 21.10 -1.47
C ASP A 22 -14.00 19.57 -1.69
N THR A 23 -13.49 19.09 -2.83
CA THR A 23 -13.42 17.65 -3.11
C THR A 23 -12.40 16.97 -2.21
N ALA A 24 -11.20 17.52 -2.06
CA ALA A 24 -10.18 16.98 -1.17
C ALA A 24 -10.61 17.05 0.30
N LYS A 25 -11.22 18.17 0.73
CA LYS A 25 -11.80 18.29 2.08
C LYS A 25 -12.89 17.24 2.32
N ALA A 26 -13.79 17.02 1.36
CA ALA A 26 -14.84 16.01 1.50
C ALA A 26 -14.27 14.59 1.61
N TYR A 27 -13.21 14.29 0.84
CA TYR A 27 -12.47 13.03 0.94
C TYR A 27 -11.86 12.86 2.32
N ILE A 28 -11.11 13.85 2.82
CA ILE A 28 -10.51 13.81 4.17
C ILE A 28 -11.59 13.67 5.25
N ALA A 29 -12.73 14.38 5.12
CA ALA A 29 -13.85 14.27 6.05
C ALA A 29 -14.45 12.85 6.10
N CYS A 30 -14.45 12.12 4.98
CA CYS A 30 -14.85 10.71 4.96
C CYS A 30 -13.84 9.82 5.68
N GLN A 31 -12.53 10.09 5.54
CA GLN A 31 -11.49 9.29 6.20
C GLN A 31 -11.53 9.41 7.73
N LEU A 32 -12.07 10.50 8.29
CA LEU A 32 -12.27 10.62 9.73
C LEU A 32 -13.22 9.56 10.32
N GLU A 33 -14.12 9.00 9.52
CA GLU A 33 -14.96 7.88 9.99
C GLU A 33 -14.14 6.61 10.24
N LEU A 34 -13.08 6.36 9.45
CA LEU A 34 -12.13 5.28 9.72
C LEU A 34 -11.37 5.54 11.04
N GLU A 35 -10.92 6.77 11.25
CA GLU A 35 -10.27 7.17 12.51
C GLU A 35 -11.15 6.86 13.73
N TYR A 36 -12.44 7.24 13.69
CA TYR A 36 -13.36 6.95 14.79
C TYR A 36 -13.64 5.46 14.95
N ALA A 37 -13.75 4.73 13.85
CA ALA A 37 -13.92 3.28 13.90
C ALA A 37 -12.71 2.60 14.54
N MET A 38 -11.50 3.06 14.23
CA MET A 38 -10.28 2.55 14.86
C MET A 38 -10.21 2.88 16.35
N GLN A 39 -10.57 4.09 16.76
CA GLN A 39 -10.65 4.46 18.17
C GLN A 39 -11.62 3.56 18.94
N ASP A 40 -12.82 3.33 18.39
CA ASP A 40 -13.82 2.45 19.01
C ASP A 40 -13.33 0.99 19.07
N LEU A 41 -12.70 0.50 17.99
CA LEU A 41 -12.10 -0.84 17.95
C LEU A 41 -11.07 -1.03 19.05
N LEU A 42 -10.09 -0.14 19.15
CA LEU A 42 -9.05 -0.20 20.18
C LEU A 42 -9.64 -0.19 21.58
N GLN A 43 -10.59 0.70 21.85
CA GLN A 43 -11.25 0.78 23.16
C GLN A 43 -12.01 -0.52 23.50
N ARG A 44 -12.66 -1.15 22.52
CA ARG A 44 -13.36 -2.43 22.71
C ARG A 44 -12.39 -3.58 22.99
N LEU A 45 -11.24 -3.63 22.30
CA LEU A 45 -10.20 -4.62 22.52
C LEU A 45 -9.60 -4.50 23.93
N GLU A 46 -9.35 -3.26 24.39
CA GLU A 46 -8.90 -2.97 25.74
C GLU A 46 -9.91 -3.42 26.79
N ASN A 47 -11.18 -3.01 26.63
CA ASN A 47 -12.28 -3.39 27.54
C ASN A 47 -12.51 -4.90 27.62
N ALA A 48 -12.24 -5.62 26.53
CA ALA A 48 -12.33 -7.07 26.46
C ALA A 48 -11.07 -7.78 27.04
N GLY A 49 -10.00 -7.05 27.36
CA GLY A 49 -8.75 -7.60 27.87
C GLY A 49 -8.00 -8.49 26.86
N ILE A 50 -8.14 -8.19 25.56
CA ILE A 50 -7.49 -8.93 24.46
C ILE A 50 -6.60 -8.07 23.58
N ALA A 51 -6.46 -6.80 23.90
CA ALA A 51 -5.72 -5.84 23.09
C ALA A 51 -4.25 -6.25 22.90
N ASP A 52 -3.57 -6.67 23.96
CA ASP A 52 -2.17 -7.06 23.98
C ASP A 52 -1.82 -8.33 23.17
N ARG A 53 -2.83 -9.11 22.82
CA ARG A 53 -2.71 -10.32 21.98
C ARG A 53 -3.44 -10.18 20.62
N THR A 54 -3.72 -8.96 20.23
CA THR A 54 -4.35 -8.65 18.96
C THR A 54 -3.36 -7.93 18.03
N LEU A 55 -3.24 -8.43 16.82
CA LEU A 55 -2.51 -7.77 15.74
C LEU A 55 -3.54 -7.14 14.79
N ILE A 56 -3.39 -5.84 14.53
CA ILE A 56 -4.23 -5.09 13.60
C ILE A 56 -3.41 -4.81 12.36
N VAL A 57 -3.94 -5.19 11.20
CA VAL A 57 -3.31 -4.97 9.89
C VAL A 57 -4.22 -4.07 9.07
N LEU A 58 -3.71 -2.92 8.68
CA LEU A 58 -4.41 -1.92 7.88
C LEU A 58 -3.69 -1.76 6.55
N ALA A 59 -4.38 -2.08 5.48
CA ALA A 59 -3.92 -1.83 4.12
C ALA A 59 -5.10 -1.26 3.30
N PRO A 60 -4.87 -0.30 2.40
CA PRO A 60 -5.91 0.15 1.49
C PRO A 60 -6.22 -0.98 0.49
N ASP A 61 -7.47 -1.06 0.06
CA ASP A 61 -7.92 -1.99 -0.97
C ASP A 61 -7.50 -1.53 -2.38
N HIS A 62 -7.47 -0.22 -2.61
CA HIS A 62 -7.03 0.41 -3.85
C HIS A 62 -6.78 1.91 -3.67
N VAL A 63 -6.21 2.54 -4.68
CA VAL A 63 -6.08 4.01 -4.76
C VAL A 63 -7.43 4.64 -5.12
N PRO A 64 -7.68 5.91 -4.77
CA PRO A 64 -8.96 6.57 -5.00
C PRO A 64 -9.13 7.00 -6.48
N TYR A 65 -9.22 6.04 -7.39
CA TYR A 65 -9.27 6.24 -8.85
C TYR A 65 -10.23 7.34 -9.30
N SER A 66 -11.43 7.42 -8.70
CA SER A 66 -12.43 8.42 -9.05
C SER A 66 -12.02 9.87 -8.78
N TYR A 67 -10.95 10.06 -8.02
CA TYR A 67 -10.41 11.35 -7.60
C TYR A 67 -9.01 11.63 -8.14
N MET A 68 -8.55 10.82 -9.10
CA MET A 68 -7.22 10.92 -9.70
C MET A 68 -7.28 11.25 -11.19
N SER A 69 -8.35 11.90 -11.67
CA SER A 69 -8.47 12.33 -13.06
C SER A 69 -7.66 13.58 -13.37
N ASP A 70 -7.27 13.74 -14.63
CA ASP A 70 -6.52 14.89 -15.11
C ASP A 70 -7.21 16.22 -14.74
N GLY A 71 -6.43 17.11 -14.15
CA GLY A 71 -6.86 18.43 -13.72
C GLY A 71 -7.69 18.49 -12.42
N ASN A 72 -7.93 17.34 -11.76
CA ASN A 72 -8.64 17.28 -10.47
C ASN A 72 -8.15 16.10 -9.60
N ASN A 73 -6.84 15.92 -9.53
CA ASN A 73 -6.24 14.83 -8.75
C ASN A 73 -6.07 15.28 -7.28
N ILE A 74 -6.99 14.86 -6.40
CA ILE A 74 -6.93 15.23 -4.98
C ILE A 74 -5.73 14.62 -4.26
N VAL A 75 -5.15 13.52 -4.76
CA VAL A 75 -3.96 12.92 -4.16
C VAL A 75 -2.74 13.81 -4.40
N GLU A 76 -2.58 14.34 -5.61
CA GLU A 76 -1.55 15.34 -5.92
C GLU A 76 -1.75 16.62 -5.14
N GLU A 77 -2.99 17.09 -5.02
CA GLU A 77 -3.34 18.27 -4.22
C GLU A 77 -2.93 18.09 -2.76
N ILE A 78 -3.27 16.95 -2.14
CA ILE A 78 -2.97 16.68 -0.72
C ILE A 78 -1.46 16.47 -0.50
N LYS A 79 -0.77 15.77 -1.42
CA LYS A 79 0.67 15.57 -1.37
C LYS A 79 1.48 16.82 -1.73
N GLY A 80 0.88 17.76 -2.46
CA GLY A 80 1.56 18.98 -2.94
C GLY A 80 2.57 18.71 -4.06
N THR A 81 2.46 17.59 -4.77
CA THR A 81 3.36 17.20 -5.86
C THR A 81 2.63 16.35 -6.90
N SER A 82 3.07 16.46 -8.15
CA SER A 82 2.60 15.59 -9.23
C SER A 82 3.08 14.16 -9.05
N LEU A 83 2.26 13.20 -9.44
CA LEU A 83 2.54 11.79 -9.36
C LEU A 83 2.72 11.19 -10.75
N ASP A 84 3.75 10.38 -10.93
CA ASP A 84 3.83 9.50 -12.10
C ASP A 84 2.93 8.26 -11.92
N GLU A 85 2.83 7.45 -12.98
CA GLU A 85 1.96 6.28 -13.00
C GLU A 85 2.29 5.29 -11.86
N ILE A 86 3.57 5.09 -11.54
CA ILE A 86 4.02 4.15 -10.51
C ILE A 86 3.79 4.73 -9.11
N GLU A 87 4.19 5.98 -8.89
CA GLU A 87 4.00 6.67 -7.61
C GLU A 87 2.50 6.83 -7.25
N SER A 88 1.61 6.84 -8.25
CA SER A 88 0.17 6.88 -8.03
C SER A 88 -0.38 5.66 -7.27
N TYR A 89 0.32 4.52 -7.32
CA TYR A 89 -0.04 3.29 -6.58
C TYR A 89 0.52 3.24 -5.16
N ARG A 90 1.34 4.21 -4.78
CA ARG A 90 1.97 4.21 -3.45
C ARG A 90 0.94 4.36 -2.34
N ASN A 91 0.92 3.38 -1.46
CA ASN A 91 0.04 3.29 -0.30
C ASN A 91 0.84 2.99 0.98
N THR A 92 0.15 2.96 2.11
CA THR A 92 0.76 2.67 3.41
C THR A 92 0.19 1.38 3.98
N LEU A 93 1.06 0.46 4.39
CA LEU A 93 0.72 -0.67 5.23
C LEU A 93 1.03 -0.31 6.69
N ILE A 94 0.08 -0.54 7.58
CA ILE A 94 0.27 -0.38 9.03
C ILE A 94 -0.01 -1.72 9.69
N ILE A 95 0.97 -2.22 10.45
CA ILE A 95 0.81 -3.39 11.31
C ILE A 95 1.00 -2.91 12.74
N TYR A 96 -0.03 -3.07 13.56
CA TYR A 96 -0.06 -2.53 14.91
C TYR A 96 -0.52 -3.58 15.92
N SER A 97 0.15 -3.60 17.07
CA SER A 97 -0.30 -4.29 18.27
C SER A 97 -0.03 -3.40 19.49
N PRO A 98 -0.97 -3.28 20.45
CA PRO A 98 -0.70 -2.59 21.72
C PRO A 98 0.49 -3.15 22.52
N SER A 99 0.92 -4.36 22.25
CA SER A 99 2.12 -4.96 22.85
C SER A 99 3.44 -4.43 22.26
N MET A 100 3.41 -3.72 21.14
CA MET A 100 4.60 -3.12 20.54
C MET A 100 5.16 -2.03 21.45
N GLN A 101 6.44 -2.12 21.78
CA GLN A 101 7.10 -1.14 22.65
C GLN A 101 7.64 0.06 21.91
N GLN A 102 8.00 -0.11 20.64
CA GLN A 102 8.53 0.94 19.78
C GLN A 102 8.03 0.76 18.35
N PRO A 103 7.81 1.85 17.60
CA PRO A 103 7.50 1.76 16.19
C PRO A 103 8.71 1.27 15.40
N VAL A 104 8.45 0.48 14.36
CA VAL A 104 9.44 0.03 13.38
C VAL A 104 9.02 0.63 12.04
N GLU A 105 9.89 1.46 11.47
CA GLU A 105 9.71 1.98 10.13
C GLU A 105 10.41 1.05 9.13
N VAL A 106 9.68 0.60 8.11
CA VAL A 106 10.21 -0.28 7.07
C VAL A 106 10.24 0.51 5.76
N ASP A 107 11.43 0.93 5.37
CA ASP A 107 11.68 1.64 4.11
C ASP A 107 12.03 0.66 2.98
N LYS A 108 11.08 -0.22 2.70
CA LYS A 108 11.17 -1.19 1.60
C LYS A 108 9.96 -1.07 0.69
N TYR A 109 10.19 -1.24 -0.61
CA TYR A 109 9.08 -1.44 -1.54
C TYR A 109 8.44 -2.81 -1.28
N CYS A 110 7.14 -2.81 -1.00
CA CYS A 110 6.36 -4.01 -0.78
C CYS A 110 4.98 -3.86 -1.44
N CYS A 111 4.25 -4.94 -1.56
CA CYS A 111 2.91 -4.95 -2.13
C CYS A 111 1.95 -5.87 -1.35
N SER A 112 0.69 -5.89 -1.74
CA SER A 112 -0.35 -6.59 -0.99
C SER A 112 -0.11 -8.10 -0.81
N VAL A 113 0.60 -8.74 -1.73
CA VAL A 113 0.94 -10.18 -1.62
C VAL A 113 1.95 -10.47 -0.50
N ASP A 114 2.69 -9.45 -0.03
CA ASP A 114 3.69 -9.56 1.03
C ASP A 114 3.05 -9.53 2.43
N ILE A 115 1.78 -9.10 2.54
CA ILE A 115 1.07 -8.98 3.82
C ILE A 115 0.95 -10.32 4.50
N LEU A 116 0.48 -11.35 3.79
CA LEU A 116 0.21 -12.65 4.38
C LEU A 116 1.47 -13.34 4.92
N PRO A 117 2.59 -13.46 4.18
CA PRO A 117 3.83 -14.04 4.73
C PRO A 117 4.39 -13.22 5.90
N THR A 118 4.30 -11.88 5.85
CA THR A 118 4.74 -11.02 6.95
C THR A 118 3.93 -11.27 8.22
N VAL A 119 2.60 -11.28 8.10
CA VAL A 119 1.70 -11.54 9.24
C VAL A 119 1.90 -12.95 9.78
N SER A 120 2.06 -13.94 8.90
CA SER A 120 2.30 -15.34 9.31
C SER A 120 3.58 -15.47 10.15
N ASN A 121 4.66 -14.81 9.75
CA ASN A 121 5.91 -14.80 10.53
C ASN A 121 5.77 -14.06 11.86
N LEU A 122 5.12 -12.89 11.86
CA LEU A 122 4.87 -12.14 13.10
C LEU A 122 4.03 -12.91 14.11
N MET A 123 3.09 -13.72 13.63
CA MET A 123 2.22 -14.55 14.45
C MET A 123 2.83 -15.91 14.80
N GLY A 124 4.00 -16.23 14.25
CA GLY A 124 4.68 -17.53 14.45
C GLY A 124 3.91 -18.70 13.86
N TRP A 125 3.17 -18.48 12.77
CA TRP A 125 2.42 -19.54 12.10
C TRP A 125 3.32 -20.36 11.19
N ASP A 126 3.17 -21.68 11.23
CA ASP A 126 3.81 -22.56 10.26
C ASP A 126 3.08 -22.45 8.90
N TYR A 127 3.84 -22.18 7.84
CA TYR A 127 3.33 -22.15 6.48
C TYR A 127 4.40 -22.56 5.46
N ASP A 128 3.98 -23.04 4.32
CA ASP A 128 4.89 -23.33 3.20
C ASP A 128 5.08 -22.09 2.33
N SER A 129 6.23 -21.42 2.49
CA SER A 129 6.57 -20.21 1.74
C SER A 129 6.60 -20.41 0.22
N ARG A 130 6.74 -21.66 -0.26
CA ARG A 130 6.70 -21.99 -1.70
C ARG A 130 5.30 -21.82 -2.31
N MET A 131 4.27 -21.77 -1.46
CA MET A 131 2.89 -21.55 -1.86
C MET A 131 2.50 -20.07 -1.86
N MET A 132 3.42 -19.18 -1.50
CA MET A 132 3.21 -17.73 -1.46
C MET A 132 4.08 -17.03 -2.49
N VAL A 133 3.48 -16.13 -3.25
CA VAL A 133 4.20 -15.28 -4.22
C VAL A 133 4.95 -14.17 -3.49
N GLY A 134 4.33 -13.60 -2.46
CA GLY A 134 4.90 -12.55 -1.62
C GLY A 134 5.93 -13.08 -0.63
N GLN A 135 6.58 -12.16 0.05
CA GLN A 135 7.63 -12.43 1.01
C GLN A 135 7.44 -11.59 2.28
N ASP A 136 8.11 -12.00 3.36
CA ASP A 136 8.11 -11.22 4.60
C ASP A 136 8.88 -9.91 4.40
N ILE A 137 8.20 -8.77 4.60
CA ILE A 137 8.79 -7.44 4.46
C ILE A 137 9.87 -7.15 5.52
N LEU A 138 9.86 -7.87 6.63
CA LEU A 138 10.85 -7.73 7.71
C LEU A 138 12.11 -8.58 7.48
N SER A 139 12.11 -9.45 6.45
CA SER A 139 13.27 -10.26 6.08
C SER A 139 14.28 -9.47 5.23
N ASP A 140 15.47 -10.04 5.03
CA ASP A 140 16.49 -9.49 4.12
C ASP A 140 16.28 -9.90 2.66
N SER A 141 15.08 -10.35 2.29
CA SER A 141 14.75 -10.74 0.93
C SER A 141 14.82 -9.57 -0.04
N GLU A 142 15.24 -9.84 -1.29
CA GLU A 142 15.23 -8.84 -2.37
C GLU A 142 13.80 -8.34 -2.62
N GLN A 143 13.67 -7.02 -2.73
CA GLN A 143 12.37 -6.40 -3.00
C GLN A 143 11.90 -6.70 -4.42
N PHE A 144 10.62 -7.00 -4.56
CA PHE A 144 9.98 -7.11 -5.86
C PHE A 144 8.52 -6.73 -5.78
N VAL A 145 8.18 -5.61 -6.39
CA VAL A 145 6.80 -5.12 -6.51
C VAL A 145 6.41 -5.09 -7.97
N MET A 146 5.26 -5.66 -8.30
CA MET A 146 4.74 -5.70 -9.65
C MET A 146 3.49 -4.84 -9.78
N PHE A 147 3.38 -4.14 -10.90
CA PHE A 147 2.23 -3.31 -11.25
C PHE A 147 1.47 -3.88 -12.44
N PRO A 148 0.22 -3.44 -12.66
CA PRO A 148 -0.50 -3.74 -13.89
C PRO A 148 0.35 -3.42 -15.13
N GLY A 149 0.30 -4.28 -16.15
CA GLY A 149 1.10 -4.11 -17.36
C GLY A 149 2.56 -4.57 -17.24
N LEU A 150 2.92 -5.29 -16.16
CA LEU A 150 4.26 -5.87 -15.95
C LEU A 150 5.38 -4.84 -15.73
N SER A 151 5.05 -3.63 -15.30
CA SER A 151 6.02 -2.73 -14.67
C SER A 151 6.40 -3.26 -13.28
N PHE A 152 7.60 -2.96 -12.79
CA PHE A 152 8.04 -3.48 -11.50
C PHE A 152 9.03 -2.54 -10.79
N ILE A 153 9.17 -2.74 -9.48
CA ILE A 153 10.22 -2.16 -8.64
C ILE A 153 11.03 -3.31 -8.04
N THR A 154 12.34 -3.12 -7.97
CA THR A 154 13.29 -3.99 -7.28
C THR A 154 14.20 -3.14 -6.39
N ASP A 155 15.14 -3.76 -5.68
CA ASP A 155 16.20 -3.03 -4.94
C ASP A 155 17.06 -2.15 -5.85
N LYS A 156 17.13 -2.47 -7.15
CA LYS A 156 18.06 -1.83 -8.08
C LYS A 156 17.39 -0.78 -8.94
N CYS A 157 16.13 -0.96 -9.33
CA CYS A 157 15.49 -0.07 -10.28
C CYS A 157 13.97 -0.08 -10.21
N ILE A 158 13.40 0.96 -10.81
CA ILE A 158 12.02 1.04 -11.23
C ILE A 158 11.99 0.86 -12.74
N TYR A 159 11.22 -0.11 -13.23
CA TYR A 159 10.97 -0.32 -14.66
C TYR A 159 9.52 -0.03 -15.02
N ASN A 160 9.30 1.02 -15.78
CA ASN A 160 8.00 1.31 -16.39
C ASN A 160 7.95 0.71 -17.77
N LYS A 161 7.28 -0.43 -17.92
CA LYS A 161 7.19 -1.18 -19.17
C LYS A 161 6.44 -0.42 -20.27
N LYS A 162 5.41 0.37 -19.92
CA LYS A 162 4.61 1.13 -20.86
C LYS A 162 5.43 2.23 -21.58
N GLN A 163 6.37 2.83 -20.82
CA GLN A 163 7.28 3.87 -21.33
C GLN A 163 8.63 3.32 -21.78
N ASP A 164 8.90 2.03 -21.55
CA ASP A 164 10.21 1.38 -21.68
C ASP A 164 11.32 2.18 -20.95
N LYS A 165 10.97 2.67 -19.74
CA LYS A 165 11.83 3.54 -18.95
C LYS A 165 12.38 2.81 -17.74
N ILE A 166 13.70 2.85 -17.59
CA ILE A 166 14.41 2.33 -16.41
C ILE A 166 14.90 3.52 -15.58
N THR A 167 14.60 3.50 -14.28
CA THR A 167 15.12 4.46 -13.30
C THR A 167 15.95 3.68 -12.29
N SER A 168 17.27 3.89 -12.26
CA SER A 168 18.15 3.27 -11.28
C SER A 168 17.89 3.84 -9.88
N LEU A 169 17.82 2.98 -8.88
CA LEU A 169 17.71 3.34 -7.45
C LEU A 169 19.08 3.32 -6.75
N THR A 170 20.07 2.67 -7.36
CA THR A 170 21.44 2.54 -6.80
C THR A 170 22.41 3.53 -7.40
N GLY A 171 22.04 4.23 -8.46
CA GLY A 171 22.95 5.06 -9.28
C GLY A 171 23.82 4.27 -10.25
N GLU A 172 23.74 2.94 -10.25
CA GLU A 172 24.44 2.06 -11.19
C GLU A 172 23.66 1.88 -12.47
N GLU A 173 24.35 1.53 -13.57
CA GLU A 173 23.72 1.17 -14.82
C GLU A 173 23.02 -0.20 -14.71
N ILE A 174 21.77 -0.27 -15.14
CA ILE A 174 20.97 -1.50 -15.09
C ILE A 174 21.06 -2.23 -16.44
N SER A 175 21.58 -3.45 -16.42
CA SER A 175 21.75 -4.24 -17.64
C SER A 175 20.40 -4.71 -18.22
N GLN A 176 20.33 -4.86 -19.53
CA GLN A 176 19.16 -5.41 -20.22
C GLN A 176 18.88 -6.87 -19.82
N ASP A 177 19.91 -7.63 -19.49
CA ASP A 177 19.76 -9.00 -18.99
C ASP A 177 19.03 -9.03 -17.65
N TYR A 178 19.33 -8.09 -16.73
CA TYR A 178 18.62 -7.95 -15.47
C TYR A 178 17.13 -7.60 -15.69
N ILE A 179 16.85 -6.62 -16.56
CA ILE A 179 15.47 -6.26 -16.91
C ILE A 179 14.71 -7.44 -17.51
N SER A 180 15.35 -8.21 -18.39
CA SER A 180 14.78 -9.42 -18.99
C SER A 180 14.44 -10.48 -17.94
N GLN A 181 15.34 -10.74 -16.98
CA GLN A 181 15.12 -11.68 -15.88
C GLN A 181 13.97 -11.25 -14.98
N MET A 182 13.93 -9.97 -14.59
CA MET A 182 12.86 -9.43 -13.74
C MET A 182 11.51 -9.37 -14.47
N SER A 183 11.50 -9.07 -15.76
CA SER A 183 10.31 -9.14 -16.61
C SER A 183 9.75 -10.57 -16.68
N LYS A 184 10.60 -11.58 -16.76
CA LYS A 184 10.21 -12.98 -16.72
C LYS A 184 9.64 -13.36 -15.33
N LYS A 185 10.24 -12.85 -14.24
CA LYS A 185 9.72 -13.04 -12.88
C LYS A 185 8.32 -12.42 -12.77
N ALA A 186 8.11 -11.19 -13.26
CA ALA A 186 6.81 -10.52 -13.28
C ALA A 186 5.76 -11.33 -14.07
N TYR A 187 6.12 -11.81 -15.25
CA TYR A 187 5.24 -12.66 -16.06
C TYR A 187 4.86 -13.95 -15.34
N ASN A 188 5.82 -14.61 -14.71
CA ASN A 188 5.55 -15.85 -13.96
C ASN A 188 4.62 -15.62 -12.79
N TRP A 189 4.65 -14.47 -12.14
CA TRP A 189 3.72 -14.14 -11.07
C TRP A 189 2.27 -14.07 -11.56
N TYR A 190 2.04 -13.54 -12.77
CA TYR A 190 0.71 -13.55 -13.38
C TYR A 190 0.21 -14.95 -13.73
N THR A 191 1.11 -15.80 -14.22
CA THR A 191 0.72 -17.11 -14.73
C THR A 191 0.64 -18.19 -13.67
N ILE A 192 1.25 -17.97 -12.49
CA ILE A 192 1.29 -18.99 -11.43
C ILE A 192 -0.11 -19.31 -10.89
N SER A 193 -0.98 -18.30 -10.79
CA SER A 193 -2.37 -18.52 -10.38
C SER A 193 -3.14 -19.32 -11.41
N ASP A 194 -2.95 -19.05 -12.69
CA ASP A 194 -3.61 -19.83 -13.77
C ASP A 194 -3.16 -21.29 -13.74
N LEU A 195 -1.88 -21.54 -13.43
CA LEU A 195 -1.33 -22.90 -13.33
C LEU A 195 -1.79 -23.66 -12.08
N LEU A 196 -2.11 -22.94 -10.99
CA LEU A 196 -2.56 -23.55 -9.74
C LEU A 196 -4.07 -23.84 -9.74
N TYR A 197 -4.85 -23.13 -10.56
CA TYR A 197 -6.32 -23.26 -10.61
C TYR A 197 -6.84 -23.87 -11.91
N SER A 198 -5.98 -24.25 -12.87
CA SER A 198 -6.31 -25.00 -14.09
C SER A 198 -6.15 -26.50 -13.88
#